data_0f0637f84f6a01c274f177fbcf866705
#
_entry.id   0f0637f84f6a01c274f177fbcf866705
#
_cell.length_a   1.000
_cell.length_b   1.000
_cell.length_c   1.000
_cell.angle_alpha   90.00
_cell.angle_beta   90.00
_cell.angle_gamma   90.00
#
_symmetry.space_group_name_H-M   'P 1'
#
loop_
_entity.id
_entity.type
_entity.pdbx_description
1 polymer ?
#
loop_
_entity_poly.entity_id
_entity_poly.type
_entity_poly.pdbx_seq_one_letter_code
_entity_poly.pdbx_strand_id
1 'polypeptide(L)'
;MKVKITSVAKQLPKYYRETKDIIPFVKLWMQNQDARFQRKVIKLFQGAGVDKRYSIMDPEEVFTATSFEDKNNIYKREVTQLAEQSLQKALDKASLKPTDLDYIITVSCTGIMIPSVDAYLINSLGMKQDIVRLPVTEMGCAAGVSGIIYAKNFLKSNPNKRAAVIAVEAPTATFQLEDYSMTNIVSAAIFGDGASSVILSSFQEDEGPAIVDEEMYHFFDATHMMGF
;
A
#
# COMPACT_ATOMS: atom_id res chain seq x y z
N MET A 1 16.92 -8.31 24.03
CA MET A 1 16.13 -7.10 23.79
C MET A 1 14.89 -7.49 22.99
N LYS A 2 13.70 -7.01 23.36
CA LYS A 2 12.45 -7.27 22.64
C LYS A 2 12.12 -6.07 21.76
N VAL A 3 11.80 -6.31 20.50
CA VAL A 3 11.23 -5.29 19.61
C VAL A 3 9.72 -5.39 19.68
N LYS A 4 9.07 -4.25 19.94
CA LYS A 4 7.62 -4.17 20.15
C LYS A 4 6.95 -3.35 19.05
N ILE A 5 5.71 -3.69 18.72
CA ILE A 5 4.83 -2.86 17.89
C ILE A 5 4.12 -1.90 18.83
N THR A 6 4.44 -0.62 18.78
CA THR A 6 3.91 0.39 19.71
C THR A 6 2.66 1.07 19.18
N SER A 7 2.50 1.15 17.87
CA SER A 7 1.34 1.78 17.26
C SER A 7 1.09 1.22 15.86
N VAL A 8 -0.20 1.21 15.48
CA VAL A 8 -0.65 0.92 14.12
C VAL A 8 -1.76 1.90 13.74
N ALA A 9 -1.68 2.45 12.55
CA ALA A 9 -2.73 3.29 12.00
C ALA A 9 -2.96 2.98 10.51
N LYS A 10 -4.12 3.37 10.01
CA LYS A 10 -4.47 3.30 8.59
C LYS A 10 -5.04 4.62 8.11
N GLN A 11 -4.89 4.88 6.83
CA GLN A 11 -5.57 5.94 6.10
C GLN A 11 -6.18 5.36 4.85
N LEU A 12 -7.46 5.64 4.64
CA LEU A 12 -8.19 5.26 3.45
C LEU A 12 -8.40 6.49 2.56
N PRO A 13 -8.42 6.31 1.22
CA PRO A 13 -8.72 7.38 0.29
C PRO A 13 -10.13 7.97 0.48
N LYS A 14 -10.34 9.11 -0.18
CA LYS A 14 -11.59 9.86 -0.13
C LYS A 14 -12.76 9.12 -0.79
N TYR A 15 -12.52 8.49 -1.93
CA TYR A 15 -13.57 7.84 -2.70
C TYR A 15 -13.74 6.40 -2.26
N TYR A 16 -14.98 5.92 -2.23
CA TYR A 16 -15.29 4.51 -2.09
C TYR A 16 -16.58 4.19 -2.84
N ARG A 17 -16.71 2.95 -3.31
CA ARG A 17 -17.92 2.44 -3.92
C ARG A 17 -18.17 1.00 -3.47
N GLU A 18 -19.45 0.68 -3.32
CA GLU A 18 -19.86 -0.72 -3.17
C GLU A 18 -19.73 -1.45 -4.51
N THR A 19 -19.49 -2.74 -4.47
CA THR A 19 -19.33 -3.53 -5.71
C THR A 19 -20.54 -3.41 -6.63
N LYS A 20 -21.76 -3.35 -6.07
CA LYS A 20 -22.97 -3.16 -6.86
C LYS A 20 -22.99 -1.86 -7.68
N ASP A 21 -22.36 -0.79 -7.15
CA ASP A 21 -22.29 0.53 -7.78
C ASP A 21 -21.16 0.61 -8.83
N ILE A 22 -20.18 -0.29 -8.75
CA ILE A 22 -19.09 -0.43 -9.74
C ILE A 22 -19.56 -1.24 -10.96
N ILE A 23 -20.47 -2.20 -10.80
CA ILE A 23 -20.93 -3.09 -11.87
C ILE A 23 -21.45 -2.33 -13.12
N PRO A 24 -22.19 -1.20 -13.02
CA PRO A 24 -22.57 -0.43 -14.22
C PRO A 24 -21.37 0.05 -15.03
N PHE A 25 -20.30 0.54 -14.38
CA PHE A 25 -19.06 0.97 -15.06
C PHE A 25 -18.34 -0.21 -15.71
N VAL A 26 -18.27 -1.36 -15.03
CA VAL A 26 -17.70 -2.59 -15.61
C VAL A 26 -18.48 -3.04 -16.84
N LYS A 27 -19.82 -2.96 -16.82
CA LYS A 27 -20.67 -3.28 -17.99
C LYS A 27 -20.40 -2.34 -19.15
N LEU A 28 -20.26 -1.04 -18.89
CA LEU A 28 -19.96 -0.05 -19.92
C LEU A 28 -18.57 -0.29 -20.51
N TRP A 29 -17.57 -0.51 -19.67
CA TRP A 29 -16.21 -0.85 -20.10
C TRP A 29 -16.18 -2.09 -20.99
N MET A 30 -16.99 -3.11 -20.65
CA MET A 30 -17.02 -4.39 -21.36
C MET A 30 -18.02 -4.41 -22.54
N GLN A 31 -18.68 -3.29 -22.89
CA GLN A 31 -19.81 -3.27 -23.84
C GLN A 31 -19.48 -3.84 -25.23
N ASN A 32 -18.22 -3.74 -25.66
CA ASN A 32 -17.75 -4.24 -26.97
C ASN A 32 -17.23 -5.70 -26.92
N GLN A 33 -17.27 -6.34 -25.77
CA GLN A 33 -16.84 -7.73 -25.60
C GLN A 33 -18.03 -8.69 -25.80
N ASP A 34 -17.78 -9.95 -26.10
CA ASP A 34 -18.84 -10.94 -26.26
C ASP A 34 -19.66 -11.14 -24.96
N ALA A 35 -20.93 -11.49 -25.10
CA ALA A 35 -21.87 -11.59 -23.98
C ALA A 35 -21.48 -12.67 -22.94
N ARG A 36 -20.77 -13.72 -23.34
CA ARG A 36 -20.29 -14.77 -22.43
C ARG A 36 -19.16 -14.24 -21.55
N PHE A 37 -18.23 -13.53 -22.15
CA PHE A 37 -17.12 -12.90 -21.44
C PHE A 37 -17.61 -11.82 -20.48
N GLN A 38 -18.52 -10.95 -20.91
CA GLN A 38 -19.15 -9.94 -20.03
C GLN A 38 -19.77 -10.60 -18.79
N ARG A 39 -20.57 -11.66 -18.97
CA ARG A 39 -21.17 -12.38 -17.83
C ARG A 39 -20.13 -12.99 -16.89
N LYS A 40 -19.03 -13.51 -17.43
CA LYS A 40 -17.91 -14.07 -16.64
C LYS A 40 -17.29 -12.99 -15.78
N VAL A 41 -16.98 -11.82 -16.34
CA VAL A 41 -16.37 -10.69 -15.62
C VAL A 41 -17.29 -10.18 -14.51
N ILE A 42 -18.58 -9.97 -14.81
CA ILE A 42 -19.54 -9.52 -13.81
C ILE A 42 -19.66 -10.51 -12.64
N LYS A 43 -19.71 -11.82 -12.94
CA LYS A 43 -19.73 -12.86 -11.89
C LYS A 43 -18.46 -12.85 -11.05
N LEU A 44 -17.31 -12.55 -11.64
CA LEU A 44 -16.04 -12.44 -10.93
C LEU A 44 -16.08 -11.28 -9.93
N PHE A 45 -16.51 -10.07 -10.35
CA PHE A 45 -16.67 -8.94 -9.44
C PHE A 45 -17.65 -9.24 -8.30
N GLN A 46 -18.77 -9.89 -8.59
CA GLN A 46 -19.78 -10.27 -7.59
C GLN A 46 -19.29 -11.37 -6.64
N GLY A 47 -18.45 -12.29 -7.14
CA GLY A 47 -17.92 -13.41 -6.38
C GLY A 47 -16.58 -13.17 -5.70
N ALA A 48 -15.99 -11.98 -5.89
CA ALA A 48 -14.66 -11.65 -5.34
C ALA A 48 -14.62 -11.55 -3.80
N GLY A 49 -15.78 -11.55 -3.11
CA GLY A 49 -15.84 -11.42 -1.66
C GLY A 49 -15.46 -10.02 -1.14
N VAL A 50 -15.45 -9.03 -2.03
CA VAL A 50 -15.13 -7.64 -1.72
C VAL A 50 -16.38 -6.79 -1.89
N ASP A 51 -16.99 -6.39 -0.77
CA ASP A 51 -18.24 -5.63 -0.79
C ASP A 51 -18.05 -4.17 -1.25
N LYS A 52 -16.94 -3.56 -0.87
CA LYS A 52 -16.60 -2.18 -1.19
C LYS A 52 -15.11 -1.99 -1.42
N ARG A 53 -14.77 -0.99 -2.23
CA ARG A 53 -13.37 -0.59 -2.52
C ARG A 53 -13.20 0.90 -2.27
N TYR A 54 -12.04 1.23 -1.71
CA TYR A 54 -11.56 2.61 -1.64
C TYR A 54 -10.66 2.90 -2.83
N SER A 55 -10.68 4.14 -3.30
CA SER A 55 -9.96 4.59 -4.49
C SER A 55 -9.42 6.00 -4.32
N ILE A 56 -8.22 6.25 -4.86
CA ILE A 56 -7.64 7.59 -4.96
C ILE A 56 -8.30 8.44 -6.05
N MET A 57 -9.00 7.79 -6.98
CA MET A 57 -9.75 8.42 -8.08
C MET A 57 -11.23 8.07 -7.98
N ASP A 58 -12.10 8.96 -8.47
CA ASP A 58 -13.49 8.60 -8.64
C ASP A 58 -13.63 7.48 -9.69
N PRO A 59 -14.57 6.53 -9.55
CA PRO A 59 -14.78 5.48 -10.53
C PRO A 59 -14.99 5.98 -11.97
N GLU A 60 -15.60 7.15 -12.15
CA GLU A 60 -15.72 7.75 -13.48
C GLU A 60 -14.35 8.08 -14.08
N GLU A 61 -13.42 8.59 -13.28
CA GLU A 61 -12.05 8.86 -13.70
C GLU A 61 -11.27 7.59 -13.99
N VAL A 62 -11.47 6.53 -13.17
CA VAL A 62 -10.81 5.21 -13.36
C VAL A 62 -11.13 4.63 -14.72
N PHE A 63 -12.40 4.72 -15.15
CA PHE A 63 -12.88 4.19 -16.43
C PHE A 63 -12.77 5.19 -17.59
N THR A 64 -12.09 6.31 -17.40
CA THR A 64 -11.79 7.27 -18.46
C THR A 64 -10.38 7.00 -19.00
N ALA A 65 -10.23 7.13 -20.33
CA ALA A 65 -8.92 7.01 -20.98
C ALA A 65 -8.00 8.16 -20.52
N THR A 66 -6.99 7.83 -19.72
CA THR A 66 -5.95 8.75 -19.27
C THR A 66 -4.58 8.19 -19.59
N SER A 67 -3.60 9.06 -19.82
CA SER A 67 -2.23 8.62 -20.05
C SER A 67 -1.64 7.97 -18.79
N PHE A 68 -0.60 7.16 -18.98
CA PHE A 68 0.20 6.65 -17.87
C PHE A 68 0.77 7.79 -17.02
N GLU A 69 1.20 8.87 -17.65
CA GLU A 69 1.74 10.04 -16.98
C GLU A 69 0.70 10.68 -16.05
N ASP A 70 -0.53 10.87 -16.51
CA ASP A 70 -1.59 11.46 -15.70
C ASP A 70 -1.92 10.58 -14.49
N LYS A 71 -2.09 9.29 -14.70
CA LYS A 71 -2.35 8.31 -13.63
C LYS A 71 -1.20 8.27 -12.61
N ASN A 72 0.05 8.28 -13.10
CA ASN A 72 1.21 8.26 -12.22
C ASN A 72 1.41 9.59 -11.47
N ASN A 73 1.00 10.72 -12.04
CA ASN A 73 1.00 12.01 -11.32
C ASN A 73 -0.09 12.05 -10.23
N ILE A 74 -1.27 11.48 -10.49
CA ILE A 74 -2.29 11.28 -9.46
C ILE A 74 -1.75 10.35 -8.35
N TYR A 75 -1.17 9.21 -8.73
CA TYR A 75 -0.53 8.29 -7.78
C TYR A 75 0.46 9.01 -6.87
N LYS A 76 1.44 9.72 -7.41
CA LYS A 76 2.46 10.45 -6.62
C LYS A 76 1.85 11.37 -5.58
N ARG A 77 0.85 12.16 -5.98
CA ARG A 77 0.17 13.11 -5.09
C ARG A 77 -0.59 12.38 -3.97
N GLU A 78 -1.44 11.44 -4.34
CA GLU A 78 -2.36 10.80 -3.42
C GLU A 78 -1.67 9.82 -2.48
N VAL A 79 -0.70 9.02 -2.96
CA VAL A 79 0.01 8.08 -2.08
C VAL A 79 0.91 8.81 -1.08
N THR A 80 1.53 9.93 -1.47
CA THR A 80 2.31 10.74 -0.52
C THR A 80 1.41 11.26 0.59
N GLN A 81 0.24 11.78 0.26
CA GLN A 81 -0.72 12.30 1.23
C GLN A 81 -1.29 11.18 2.14
N LEU A 82 -1.65 10.03 1.57
CA LEU A 82 -2.15 8.88 2.33
C LEU A 82 -1.09 8.33 3.29
N ALA A 83 0.15 8.21 2.82
CA ALA A 83 1.27 7.75 3.62
C ALA A 83 1.55 8.72 4.79
N GLU A 84 1.60 10.03 4.51
CA GLU A 84 1.78 11.07 5.52
C GLU A 84 0.68 11.00 6.60
N GLN A 85 -0.58 10.97 6.18
CA GLN A 85 -1.71 10.92 7.11
C GLN A 85 -1.72 9.63 7.94
N SER A 86 -1.37 8.47 7.34
CA SER A 86 -1.31 7.21 8.10
C SER A 86 -0.18 7.21 9.11
N LEU A 87 0.99 7.76 8.74
CA LEU A 87 2.14 7.87 9.63
C LEU A 87 1.87 8.86 10.76
N GLN A 88 1.32 10.03 10.47
CA GLN A 88 0.97 11.02 11.50
C GLN A 88 0.00 10.41 12.53
N LYS A 89 -1.04 9.71 12.07
CA LYS A 89 -1.97 9.00 12.98
C LYS A 89 -1.29 7.94 13.84
N ALA A 90 -0.29 7.23 13.29
CA ALA A 90 0.45 6.23 14.06
C ALA A 90 1.35 6.90 15.11
N LEU A 91 2.00 8.01 14.76
CA LEU A 91 2.81 8.80 15.68
C LEU A 91 1.94 9.40 16.81
N ASP A 92 0.81 10.01 16.47
CA ASP A 92 -0.12 10.58 17.46
C ASP A 92 -0.59 9.55 18.48
N LYS A 93 -0.95 8.33 18.02
CA LYS A 93 -1.34 7.21 18.89
C LYS A 93 -0.23 6.76 19.83
N ALA A 94 1.03 6.86 19.39
CA ALA A 94 2.19 6.52 20.20
C ALA A 94 2.70 7.71 21.02
N SER A 95 2.09 8.90 20.92
CA SER A 95 2.55 10.16 21.52
C SER A 95 3.99 10.51 21.12
N LEU A 96 4.33 10.26 19.85
CA LEU A 96 5.65 10.49 19.27
C LEU A 96 5.63 11.65 18.27
N LYS A 97 6.79 12.29 18.10
CA LYS A 97 7.07 13.26 17.06
C LYS A 97 7.76 12.58 15.87
N PRO A 98 7.68 13.12 14.64
CA PRO A 98 8.43 12.60 13.51
C PRO A 98 9.95 12.50 13.76
N THR A 99 10.49 13.43 14.56
CA THR A 99 11.90 13.44 14.98
C THR A 99 12.30 12.34 15.96
N ASP A 100 11.34 11.56 16.50
CA ASP A 100 11.63 10.44 17.38
C ASP A 100 11.93 9.15 16.60
N LEU A 101 11.73 9.17 15.29
CA LEU A 101 12.04 8.06 14.41
C LEU A 101 13.52 8.06 13.97
N ASP A 102 14.11 6.88 13.91
CA ASP A 102 15.50 6.64 13.50
C ASP A 102 15.58 5.86 12.19
N TYR A 103 14.51 5.17 11.80
CA TYR A 103 14.43 4.40 10.59
C TYR A 103 13.03 4.49 9.96
N ILE A 104 12.99 4.73 8.67
CA ILE A 104 11.75 4.73 7.88
C ILE A 104 11.86 3.71 6.74
N ILE A 105 10.85 2.86 6.63
CA ILE A 105 10.67 1.90 5.55
C ILE A 105 9.37 2.22 4.85
N THR A 106 9.42 2.49 3.55
CA THR A 106 8.22 2.66 2.73
C THR A 106 8.07 1.52 1.75
N VAL A 107 6.84 1.03 1.62
CA VAL A 107 6.48 -0.08 0.75
C VAL A 107 5.42 0.38 -0.22
N SER A 108 5.70 0.33 -1.52
CA SER A 108 4.73 0.59 -2.58
C SER A 108 5.21 0.00 -3.91
N CYS A 109 4.34 -0.69 -4.65
CA CYS A 109 4.63 -1.25 -5.97
C CYS A 109 3.64 -0.83 -7.07
N THR A 110 2.66 0.02 -6.75
CA THR A 110 1.57 0.40 -7.66
C THR A 110 1.79 1.70 -8.43
N GLY A 111 2.99 2.24 -8.40
CA GLY A 111 3.36 3.42 -9.18
C GLY A 111 4.86 3.68 -9.19
N ILE A 112 5.30 4.60 -10.04
CA ILE A 112 6.71 4.94 -10.21
C ILE A 112 6.96 6.33 -9.65
N MET A 113 7.85 6.43 -8.66
CA MET A 113 8.26 7.72 -8.15
C MET A 113 9.73 7.73 -7.72
N ILE A 114 10.47 8.71 -8.21
CA ILE A 114 11.85 9.02 -7.86
C ILE A 114 11.94 10.53 -7.62
N PRO A 115 12.28 10.96 -6.38
CA PRO A 115 12.55 10.16 -5.18
C PRO A 115 11.32 9.35 -4.69
N SER A 116 11.57 8.32 -3.89
CA SER A 116 10.53 7.47 -3.29
C SER A 116 9.72 8.20 -2.20
N VAL A 117 8.59 7.63 -1.79
CA VAL A 117 7.62 8.21 -0.83
C VAL A 117 8.30 8.69 0.45
N ASP A 118 9.24 7.91 1.01
CA ASP A 118 9.97 8.26 2.23
C ASP A 118 10.70 9.61 2.14
N ALA A 119 11.26 9.95 0.98
CA ALA A 119 11.93 11.24 0.80
C ALA A 119 10.95 12.43 0.95
N TYR A 120 9.72 12.28 0.47
CA TYR A 120 8.68 13.29 0.65
C TYR A 120 8.24 13.39 2.10
N LEU A 121 8.04 12.24 2.78
CA LEU A 121 7.63 12.20 4.19
C LEU A 121 8.68 12.82 5.11
N ILE A 122 9.97 12.55 4.87
CA ILE A 122 11.06 13.12 5.65
C ILE A 122 11.01 14.66 5.59
N ASN A 123 10.79 15.21 4.39
CA ASN A 123 10.73 16.66 4.20
C ASN A 123 9.44 17.27 4.77
N SER A 124 8.28 16.70 4.45
CA SER A 124 6.98 17.28 4.84
C SER A 124 6.73 17.22 6.35
N LEU A 125 7.19 16.16 7.01
CA LEU A 125 7.04 15.97 8.47
C LEU A 125 8.22 16.49 9.29
N GLY A 126 9.29 17.01 8.65
CA GLY A 126 10.45 17.53 9.37
C GLY A 126 11.18 16.48 10.20
N MET A 127 11.37 15.27 9.64
CA MET A 127 12.11 14.21 10.32
C MET A 127 13.62 14.54 10.44
N LYS A 128 14.36 13.72 11.19
CA LYS A 128 15.81 13.83 11.29
C LYS A 128 16.48 13.76 9.91
N GLN A 129 17.52 14.54 9.68
CA GLN A 129 18.29 14.50 8.41
C GLN A 129 19.12 13.22 8.28
N ASP A 130 19.48 12.60 9.40
CA ASP A 130 20.27 11.37 9.50
C ASP A 130 19.40 10.11 9.66
N ILE A 131 18.08 10.22 9.47
CA ILE A 131 17.18 9.07 9.53
C ILE A 131 17.58 8.03 8.48
N VAL A 132 17.73 6.77 8.91
CA VAL A 132 17.95 5.66 7.97
C VAL A 132 16.69 5.42 7.15
N ARG A 133 16.82 5.15 5.86
CA ARG A 133 15.70 4.99 4.94
C ARG A 133 15.84 3.73 4.08
N LEU A 134 14.72 3.04 3.84
CA LEU A 134 14.63 1.87 2.96
C LEU A 134 13.32 1.90 2.16
N PRO A 135 13.32 2.39 0.92
CA PRO A 135 12.19 2.19 0.03
C PRO A 135 12.21 0.75 -0.54
N VAL A 136 11.04 0.08 -0.48
CA VAL A 136 10.83 -1.27 -1.00
C VAL A 136 9.75 -1.19 -2.07
N THR A 137 10.08 -1.52 -3.32
CA THR A 137 9.18 -1.32 -4.47
C THR A 137 8.67 -2.61 -5.07
N GLU A 138 9.50 -3.62 -5.29
CA GLU A 138 9.15 -4.77 -6.14
C GLU A 138 8.91 -6.09 -5.38
N MET A 139 8.66 -6.01 -4.06
CA MET A 139 8.34 -7.21 -3.27
C MET A 139 6.85 -7.56 -3.25
N GLY A 140 5.99 -6.74 -3.86
CA GLY A 140 4.54 -6.98 -3.91
C GLY A 140 3.90 -7.11 -2.52
N CYS A 141 2.91 -7.98 -2.40
CA CYS A 141 2.11 -8.13 -1.17
C CYS A 141 2.91 -8.59 0.07
N ALA A 142 4.06 -9.24 -0.10
CA ALA A 142 4.91 -9.67 1.02
C ALA A 142 5.69 -8.51 1.67
N ALA A 143 5.82 -7.38 0.97
CA ALA A 143 6.69 -6.28 1.36
C ALA A 143 6.32 -5.65 2.71
N GLY A 144 5.04 -5.61 3.09
CA GLY A 144 4.60 -5.07 4.38
C GLY A 144 5.16 -5.88 5.56
N VAL A 145 5.09 -7.22 5.49
CA VAL A 145 5.66 -8.10 6.51
C VAL A 145 7.18 -8.07 6.46
N SER A 146 7.78 -8.08 5.27
CA SER A 146 9.22 -7.96 5.10
C SER A 146 9.76 -6.66 5.69
N GLY A 147 9.05 -5.54 5.51
CA GLY A 147 9.38 -4.25 6.12
C GLY A 147 9.40 -4.32 7.65
N ILE A 148 8.46 -5.03 8.27
CA ILE A 148 8.44 -5.26 9.72
C ILE A 148 9.67 -6.08 10.16
N ILE A 149 10.05 -7.11 9.39
CA ILE A 149 11.24 -7.92 9.65
C ILE A 149 12.51 -7.07 9.54
N TYR A 150 12.64 -6.25 8.50
CA TYR A 150 13.78 -5.34 8.34
C TYR A 150 13.88 -4.32 9.48
N ALA A 151 12.73 -3.72 9.87
CA ALA A 151 12.68 -2.83 11.02
C ALA A 151 13.10 -3.53 12.32
N LYS A 152 12.60 -4.76 12.57
CA LYS A 152 13.00 -5.57 13.74
C LYS A 152 14.50 -5.83 13.76
N ASN A 153 15.09 -6.22 12.63
CA ASN A 153 16.50 -6.52 12.53
C ASN A 153 17.37 -5.28 12.78
N PHE A 154 16.97 -4.14 12.22
CA PHE A 154 17.62 -2.85 12.51
C PHE A 154 17.57 -2.54 14.02
N LEU A 155 16.40 -2.65 14.63
CA LEU A 155 16.17 -2.33 16.03
C LEU A 155 16.90 -3.30 16.98
N LYS A 156 17.03 -4.58 16.62
CA LYS A 156 17.84 -5.55 17.38
C LYS A 156 19.33 -5.16 17.43
N SER A 157 19.84 -4.57 16.35
CA SER A 157 21.23 -4.13 16.24
C SER A 157 21.45 -2.71 16.78
N ASN A 158 20.39 -1.94 16.95
CA ASN A 158 20.42 -0.55 17.39
C ASN A 158 19.45 -0.34 18.57
N PRO A 159 19.90 -0.55 19.81
CA PRO A 159 19.04 -0.37 20.99
C PRO A 159 18.59 1.09 21.17
N ASN A 160 17.45 1.27 21.83
CA ASN A 160 16.84 2.57 22.09
C ASN A 160 16.61 3.40 20.83
N LYS A 161 16.01 2.72 19.82
CA LYS A 161 15.66 3.31 18.53
C LYS A 161 14.21 2.98 18.19
N ARG A 162 13.62 3.79 17.31
CA ARG A 162 12.27 3.59 16.76
C ARG A 162 12.30 3.55 15.24
N ALA A 163 11.47 2.69 14.67
CA ALA A 163 11.32 2.54 13.23
C ALA A 163 9.85 2.67 12.83
N ALA A 164 9.59 3.24 11.67
CA ALA A 164 8.28 3.26 11.03
C ALA A 164 8.31 2.39 9.76
N VAL A 165 7.28 1.56 9.59
CA VAL A 165 7.00 0.86 8.33
C VAL A 165 5.69 1.42 7.78
N ILE A 166 5.74 1.97 6.57
CA ILE A 166 4.59 2.58 5.89
C ILE A 166 4.34 1.78 4.61
N ALA A 167 3.20 1.11 4.54
CA ALA A 167 2.73 0.47 3.33
C ALA A 167 1.63 1.33 2.71
N VAL A 168 1.80 1.73 1.45
CA VAL A 168 0.82 2.52 0.71
C VAL A 168 0.69 1.99 -0.71
N GLU A 169 -0.53 1.63 -1.10
CA GLU A 169 -0.81 1.10 -2.42
C GLU A 169 -2.02 1.79 -3.04
N ALA A 170 -1.93 2.03 -4.34
CA ALA A 170 -3.00 2.62 -5.13
C ALA A 170 -3.18 1.87 -6.47
N PRO A 171 -3.60 0.59 -6.44
CA PRO A 171 -3.81 -0.22 -7.63
C PRO A 171 -4.83 0.39 -8.61
N THR A 172 -5.69 1.29 -8.17
CA THR A 172 -6.59 2.03 -9.07
C THR A 172 -5.81 2.79 -10.15
N ALA A 173 -4.62 3.32 -9.84
CA ALA A 173 -3.76 4.02 -10.80
C ALA A 173 -3.11 3.09 -11.83
N THR A 174 -3.05 1.79 -11.57
CA THR A 174 -2.45 0.80 -12.48
C THR A 174 -3.45 0.16 -13.43
N PHE A 175 -4.75 0.37 -13.23
CA PHE A 175 -5.79 -0.23 -14.07
C PHE A 175 -5.65 0.19 -15.54
N GLN A 176 -5.63 -0.80 -16.45
CA GLN A 176 -5.47 -0.61 -17.89
C GLN A 176 -6.80 -0.84 -18.62
N LEU A 177 -7.34 0.23 -19.22
CA LEU A 177 -8.65 0.17 -19.90
C LEU A 177 -8.64 -0.69 -21.15
N GLU A 178 -7.52 -0.78 -21.83
CA GLU A 178 -7.39 -1.54 -23.08
C GLU A 178 -6.96 -3.01 -22.86
N ASP A 179 -6.64 -3.36 -21.61
CA ASP A 179 -6.25 -4.73 -21.26
C ASP A 179 -7.44 -5.52 -20.69
N TYR A 180 -7.95 -6.44 -21.50
CA TYR A 180 -9.01 -7.37 -21.14
C TYR A 180 -8.48 -8.73 -20.65
N SER A 181 -7.22 -8.81 -20.26
CA SER A 181 -6.65 -10.02 -19.65
C SER A 181 -7.32 -10.35 -18.33
N MET A 182 -7.33 -11.63 -17.97
CA MET A 182 -7.87 -12.05 -16.67
C MET A 182 -7.07 -11.48 -15.52
N THR A 183 -5.77 -11.23 -15.67
CA THR A 183 -4.92 -10.62 -14.65
C THR A 183 -5.40 -9.21 -14.31
N ASN A 184 -5.60 -8.35 -15.31
CA ASN A 184 -6.11 -6.99 -15.10
C ASN A 184 -7.53 -6.99 -14.51
N ILE A 185 -8.42 -7.88 -15.01
CA ILE A 185 -9.80 -7.99 -14.52
C ILE A 185 -9.85 -8.48 -13.08
N VAL A 186 -9.09 -9.50 -12.71
CA VAL A 186 -9.03 -10.01 -11.34
C VAL A 186 -8.48 -8.95 -10.40
N SER A 187 -7.39 -8.29 -10.79
CA SER A 187 -6.80 -7.18 -10.01
C SER A 187 -7.81 -6.08 -9.73
N ALA A 188 -8.55 -5.64 -10.77
CA ALA A 188 -9.63 -4.65 -10.61
C ALA A 188 -10.76 -5.12 -9.70
N ALA A 189 -11.03 -6.44 -9.65
CA ALA A 189 -12.11 -7.01 -8.85
C ALA A 189 -11.75 -7.18 -7.36
N ILE A 190 -10.47 -7.34 -6.99
CA ILE A 190 -10.06 -7.67 -5.62
C ILE A 190 -9.30 -6.55 -4.91
N PHE A 191 -8.56 -5.71 -5.64
CA PHE A 191 -7.73 -4.69 -5.01
C PHE A 191 -8.49 -3.38 -4.75
N GLY A 192 -7.97 -2.60 -3.81
CA GLY A 192 -8.40 -1.25 -3.47
C GLY A 192 -7.23 -0.48 -2.87
N ASP A 193 -7.37 0.83 -2.82
CA ASP A 193 -6.30 1.74 -2.42
C ASP A 193 -6.30 2.01 -0.92
N GLY A 194 -5.12 2.28 -0.35
CA GLY A 194 -5.00 2.62 1.05
C GLY A 194 -3.57 2.73 1.54
N ALA A 195 -3.42 3.21 2.76
CA ALA A 195 -2.15 3.26 3.47
C ALA A 195 -2.28 2.73 4.89
N SER A 196 -1.20 2.15 5.40
CA SER A 196 -1.07 1.78 6.80
C SER A 196 0.35 2.06 7.29
N SER A 197 0.47 2.42 8.57
CA SER A 197 1.76 2.68 9.21
C SER A 197 1.85 1.92 10.52
N VAL A 198 3.02 1.35 10.78
CA VAL A 198 3.35 0.61 11.99
C VAL A 198 4.59 1.24 12.61
N ILE A 199 4.54 1.57 13.91
CA ILE A 199 5.69 2.02 14.67
C ILE A 199 6.22 0.86 15.49
N LEU A 200 7.54 0.64 15.37
CA LEU A 200 8.26 -0.36 16.15
C LEU A 200 9.28 0.33 17.06
N SER A 201 9.50 -0.25 18.22
CA SER A 201 10.46 0.28 19.20
C SER A 201 11.30 -0.81 19.86
N SER A 202 12.53 -0.46 20.16
CA SER A 202 13.43 -1.23 21.02
C SER A 202 13.61 -0.64 22.42
N PHE A 203 12.94 0.46 22.73
CA PHE A 203 12.92 1.01 24.10
C PHE A 203 12.21 0.05 25.06
N GLN A 204 12.72 -0.05 26.28
CA GLN A 204 12.13 -0.95 27.27
C GLN A 204 10.82 -0.43 27.83
N GLU A 205 10.70 0.88 27.99
CA GLU A 205 9.54 1.59 28.50
C GLU A 205 8.38 1.64 27.50
N ASP A 206 8.63 1.54 26.21
CA ASP A 206 7.56 1.54 25.21
C ASP A 206 6.71 0.25 25.35
N GLU A 207 5.39 0.40 25.25
CA GLU A 207 4.44 -0.71 25.41
C GLU A 207 3.97 -1.24 24.06
N GLY A 208 3.54 -2.50 24.04
CA GLY A 208 2.96 -3.17 22.87
C GLY A 208 3.37 -4.63 22.76
N PRO A 209 2.75 -5.38 21.83
CA PRO A 209 3.10 -6.76 21.57
C PRO A 209 4.53 -6.87 21.02
N ALA A 210 5.30 -7.82 21.59
CA ALA A 210 6.65 -8.11 21.12
C ALA A 210 6.62 -9.06 19.92
N ILE A 211 7.46 -8.80 18.94
CA ILE A 211 7.70 -9.74 17.84
C ILE A 211 8.66 -10.82 18.36
N VAL A 212 8.12 -12.00 18.57
CA VAL A 212 8.87 -13.12 19.18
C VAL A 212 9.73 -13.86 18.14
N ASP A 213 9.19 -14.05 16.94
CA ASP A 213 9.87 -14.75 15.86
C ASP A 213 9.42 -14.26 14.49
N GLU A 214 10.22 -14.50 13.47
CA GLU A 214 9.94 -14.18 12.06
C GLU A 214 10.64 -15.15 11.12
N GLU A 215 10.03 -15.41 9.99
CA GLU A 215 10.59 -16.20 8.92
C GLU A 215 10.27 -15.61 7.56
N MET A 216 11.22 -15.64 6.63
CA MET A 216 11.03 -15.33 5.21
C MET A 216 11.27 -16.60 4.41
N TYR A 217 10.31 -16.96 3.57
CA TYR A 217 10.37 -18.16 2.76
C TYR A 217 10.17 -17.84 1.28
N HIS A 218 11.05 -18.39 0.44
CA HIS A 218 10.97 -18.27 -1.01
C HIS A 218 10.65 -19.64 -1.63
N PHE A 219 9.58 -19.71 -2.41
CA PHE A 219 9.22 -20.91 -3.18
C PHE A 219 10.06 -20.97 -4.46
N PHE A 220 10.82 -22.04 -4.64
CA PHE A 220 11.53 -22.28 -5.90
C PHE A 220 10.55 -22.54 -7.02
N ASP A 221 10.91 -22.15 -8.25
CA ASP A 221 10.16 -22.34 -9.50
C ASP A 221 8.72 -21.80 -9.47
N ALA A 222 8.43 -20.82 -8.63
CA ALA A 222 7.10 -20.27 -8.42
C ALA A 222 6.89 -18.85 -9.00
N THR A 223 7.86 -18.31 -9.75
CA THR A 223 7.79 -16.95 -10.31
C THR A 223 6.64 -16.74 -11.28
N HIS A 224 6.09 -17.82 -11.85
CA HIS A 224 4.94 -17.81 -12.77
C HIS A 224 3.58 -17.75 -12.03
N MET A 225 3.54 -17.95 -10.71
CA MET A 225 2.29 -18.04 -9.95
C MET A 225 1.64 -16.68 -9.72
N MET A 226 2.45 -15.64 -9.52
CA MET A 226 1.99 -14.26 -9.38
C MET A 226 2.98 -13.33 -10.09
N GLY A 227 2.49 -12.58 -11.05
CA GLY A 227 3.30 -11.63 -11.83
C GLY A 227 2.52 -11.08 -13.02
N PHE A 228 3.16 -10.17 -13.69
CA PHE A 228 2.65 -9.51 -14.90
C PHE A 228 3.48 -9.94 -16.10
#